data_66a4bf12d7e7bece5aa3150a744d072e
#
_entry.id   66a4bf12d7e7bece5aa3150a744d072e
#
_cell.length_a   1.000
_cell.length_b   1.000
_cell.length_c   1.000
_cell.angle_alpha   90.00
_cell.angle_beta   90.00
_cell.angle_gamma   90.00
#
_symmetry.space_group_name_H-M   'P 1'
#
loop_
_entity.id
_entity.type
_entity.pdbx_description
1 polymer ?
#
loop_
_entity_poly.entity_id
_entity_poly.type
_entity_poly.pdbx_seq_one_letter_code
_entity_poly.pdbx_strand_id
1 'polypeptide(L)'
;MQENVNDSLSKQAETQTDQNIVLCMKWGTKYGAEYVNRLYNMVKRHTTVDFKMVCLTDRTEGINPAVECFPIPPLALPEGSPERGWNKLSTFEPDLYGLQGNALFLDLDVVIVDNIDSFFTHSGDFLIIHDWKRPWRITGNSSVYRFKLGAFPGLMPYFREHFDEIRQ
;
A
#
# COMPACT_ATOMS: atom_id res chain seq x y z
N MET A 1 40.54 -36.43 -17.36
CA MET A 1 39.07 -36.35 -17.41
C MET A 1 38.59 -35.81 -16.09
N GLN A 2 38.41 -34.50 -16.02
CA GLN A 2 37.71 -33.81 -14.97
C GLN A 2 36.97 -32.67 -15.66
N GLU A 3 35.75 -32.97 -16.16
CA GLU A 3 34.87 -32.00 -16.77
C GLU A 3 33.83 -31.50 -15.75
N ASN A 4 33.83 -30.18 -15.60
CA ASN A 4 32.70 -29.30 -15.41
C ASN A 4 31.50 -29.73 -14.54
N VAL A 5 31.59 -29.39 -13.28
CA VAL A 5 30.41 -29.35 -12.37
C VAL A 5 30.05 -27.92 -11.92
N ASN A 6 30.64 -26.88 -12.55
CA ASN A 6 30.50 -25.49 -12.10
C ASN A 6 29.59 -24.60 -12.96
N ASP A 7 28.82 -25.17 -13.90
CA ASP A 7 28.01 -24.36 -14.82
C ASP A 7 26.46 -24.43 -14.57
N SER A 8 26.03 -25.02 -13.47
CA SER A 8 24.58 -25.16 -13.17
C SER A 8 24.06 -24.33 -11.98
N LEU A 9 24.92 -23.50 -11.38
CA LEU A 9 24.50 -22.65 -10.22
C LEU A 9 24.32 -21.15 -10.56
N SER A 10 24.48 -20.75 -11.82
CA SER A 10 24.42 -19.34 -12.24
C SER A 10 23.15 -18.93 -12.99
N LYS A 11 22.10 -19.77 -12.98
CA LYS A 11 20.82 -19.46 -13.67
C LYS A 11 19.62 -19.64 -12.75
N GLN A 12 19.49 -18.84 -11.71
CA GLN A 12 18.21 -18.57 -11.03
C GLN A 12 18.33 -17.33 -10.12
N ALA A 13 18.94 -16.26 -10.59
CA ALA A 13 18.56 -14.93 -10.13
C ALA A 13 17.51 -14.44 -11.12
N GLU A 14 16.27 -14.91 -10.98
CA GLU A 14 15.13 -14.22 -11.56
C GLU A 14 15.17 -12.81 -10.97
N THR A 15 15.48 -11.83 -11.80
CA THR A 15 15.30 -10.42 -11.50
C THR A 15 13.82 -10.24 -11.19
N GLN A 16 13.47 -10.32 -9.92
CA GLN A 16 12.13 -10.00 -9.43
C GLN A 16 11.95 -8.51 -9.70
N THR A 17 11.31 -8.19 -10.81
CA THR A 17 10.97 -6.81 -11.17
C THR A 17 10.06 -6.29 -10.07
N ASP A 18 10.46 -5.17 -9.45
CA ASP A 18 9.64 -4.48 -8.45
C ASP A 18 8.23 -4.29 -9.00
N GLN A 19 7.25 -4.93 -8.37
CA GLN A 19 5.86 -4.89 -8.81
C GLN A 19 5.23 -3.55 -8.42
N ASN A 20 4.48 -2.93 -9.32
CA ASN A 20 3.66 -1.77 -8.98
C ASN A 20 2.34 -2.26 -8.37
N ILE A 21 2.09 -1.88 -7.14
CA ILE A 21 0.87 -2.24 -6.40
C ILE A 21 0.06 -0.98 -6.14
N VAL A 22 -1.22 -1.01 -6.48
CA VAL A 22 -2.19 -0.03 -5.99
C VAL A 22 -2.90 -0.63 -4.80
N LEU A 23 -2.76 0.01 -3.65
CA LEU A 23 -3.29 -0.47 -2.37
C LEU A 23 -4.42 0.44 -1.91
N CYS A 24 -5.53 -0.14 -1.51
CA CYS A 24 -6.62 0.57 -0.83
C CYS A 24 -7.09 -0.21 0.39
N MET A 25 -7.90 0.44 1.22
CA MET A 25 -8.43 -0.18 2.43
C MET A 25 -9.92 0.10 2.56
N LYS A 26 -10.69 -0.96 2.85
CA LYS A 26 -12.13 -0.90 3.04
C LYS A 26 -12.52 -1.65 4.31
N TRP A 27 -13.15 -0.96 5.25
CA TRP A 27 -13.68 -1.59 6.46
C TRP A 27 -15.01 -0.97 6.88
N GLY A 28 -15.77 -1.73 7.65
CA GLY A 28 -17.08 -1.30 8.16
C GLY A 28 -18.11 -1.09 7.04
N THR A 29 -19.02 -0.15 7.24
CA THR A 29 -20.20 0.03 6.38
C THR A 29 -20.24 1.38 5.65
N LYS A 30 -19.27 2.27 5.89
CA LYS A 30 -19.27 3.61 5.29
C LYS A 30 -19.11 3.58 3.77
N TYR A 31 -18.23 2.69 3.27
CA TYR A 31 -17.97 2.50 1.85
C TYR A 31 -18.26 1.06 1.46
N GLY A 32 -19.07 0.86 0.42
CA GLY A 32 -19.35 -0.45 -0.16
C GLY A 32 -18.29 -0.90 -1.16
N ALA A 33 -18.46 -2.10 -1.70
CA ALA A 33 -17.57 -2.65 -2.72
C ALA A 33 -17.51 -1.80 -4.00
N GLU A 34 -18.57 -1.03 -4.29
CA GLU A 34 -18.64 -0.14 -5.44
C GLU A 34 -17.57 0.95 -5.42
N TYR A 35 -17.11 1.39 -4.23
CA TYR A 35 -16.01 2.34 -4.14
C TYR A 35 -14.68 1.71 -4.56
N VAL A 36 -14.40 0.48 -4.13
CA VAL A 36 -13.22 -0.28 -4.55
C VAL A 36 -13.24 -0.49 -6.07
N ASN A 37 -14.40 -0.89 -6.61
CA ASN A 37 -14.58 -1.13 -8.04
C ASN A 37 -14.43 0.15 -8.89
N ARG A 38 -14.93 1.29 -8.39
CA ARG A 38 -14.73 2.59 -9.04
C ARG A 38 -13.26 2.99 -9.02
N LEU A 39 -12.59 2.84 -7.89
CA LEU A 39 -11.16 3.14 -7.77
C LEU A 39 -10.35 2.28 -8.73
N TYR A 40 -10.59 0.96 -8.78
CA TYR A 40 -9.96 0.06 -9.74
C TYR A 40 -10.13 0.55 -11.20
N ASN A 41 -11.35 0.92 -11.57
CA ASN A 41 -11.63 1.40 -12.92
C ASN A 41 -10.96 2.75 -13.21
N MET A 42 -10.84 3.65 -12.22
CA MET A 42 -10.10 4.91 -12.39
C MET A 42 -8.60 4.64 -12.56
N VAL A 43 -8.00 3.81 -11.72
CA VAL A 43 -6.58 3.42 -11.86
C VAL A 43 -6.34 2.83 -13.25
N LYS A 44 -7.13 1.83 -13.67
CA LYS A 44 -7.00 1.19 -14.98
C LYS A 44 -7.08 2.17 -16.15
N ARG A 45 -7.84 3.26 -16.00
CA ARG A 45 -8.02 4.30 -17.03
C ARG A 45 -6.87 5.30 -17.07
N HIS A 46 -6.23 5.53 -15.93
CA HIS A 46 -5.28 6.62 -15.72
C HIS A 46 -3.84 6.14 -15.47
N THR A 47 -3.53 4.87 -15.74
CA THR A 47 -2.14 4.38 -15.72
C THR A 47 -1.84 3.59 -16.99
N THR A 48 -0.59 3.69 -17.43
CA THR A 48 -0.03 2.89 -18.55
C THR A 48 0.96 1.83 -18.09
N VAL A 49 1.38 1.88 -16.81
CA VAL A 49 2.24 0.86 -16.24
C VAL A 49 1.41 -0.36 -15.78
N ASP A 50 2.00 -1.54 -15.86
CA ASP A 50 1.40 -2.73 -15.28
C ASP A 50 1.28 -2.59 -13.77
N PHE A 51 0.14 -2.94 -13.22
CA PHE A 51 -0.11 -2.89 -11.79
C PHE A 51 -0.98 -4.04 -11.30
N LYS A 52 -0.84 -4.36 -10.04
CA LYS A 52 -1.72 -5.22 -9.28
C LYS A 52 -2.52 -4.37 -8.30
N MET A 53 -3.84 -4.55 -8.25
CA MET A 53 -4.63 -3.86 -7.22
C MET A 53 -4.92 -4.78 -6.06
N VAL A 54 -4.68 -4.28 -4.85
CA VAL A 54 -4.87 -4.95 -3.58
C VAL A 54 -5.83 -4.15 -2.70
N CYS A 55 -6.79 -4.80 -2.11
CA CYS A 55 -7.70 -4.21 -1.13
C CYS A 55 -7.54 -4.91 0.22
N LEU A 56 -7.13 -4.19 1.25
CA LEU A 56 -7.19 -4.68 2.62
C LEU A 56 -8.61 -4.48 3.15
N THR A 57 -9.32 -5.56 3.51
CA THR A 57 -10.74 -5.45 3.82
C THR A 57 -11.22 -6.49 4.83
N ASP A 58 -12.29 -6.15 5.53
CA ASP A 58 -13.06 -7.04 6.39
C ASP A 58 -14.13 -7.84 5.62
N ARG A 59 -14.46 -7.43 4.38
CA ARG A 59 -15.52 -8.06 3.55
C ARG A 59 -15.18 -7.95 2.07
N THR A 60 -15.26 -9.05 1.37
CA THR A 60 -14.90 -9.16 -0.06
C THR A 60 -16.10 -9.17 -0.99
N GLU A 61 -17.32 -9.32 -0.47
CA GLU A 61 -18.53 -9.44 -1.27
C GLU A 61 -18.72 -8.24 -2.19
N GLY A 62 -18.92 -8.49 -3.47
CA GLY A 62 -19.15 -7.49 -4.51
C GLY A 62 -17.90 -6.77 -5.02
N ILE A 63 -16.72 -7.05 -4.48
CA ILE A 63 -15.46 -6.54 -5.01
C ILE A 63 -15.13 -7.28 -6.32
N ASN A 64 -14.65 -6.52 -7.31
CA ASN A 64 -14.22 -7.04 -8.61
C ASN A 64 -13.15 -8.13 -8.42
N PRO A 65 -13.28 -9.31 -9.05
CA PRO A 65 -12.32 -10.41 -8.93
C PRO A 65 -10.89 -10.07 -9.39
N ALA A 66 -10.71 -9.01 -10.18
CA ALA A 66 -9.38 -8.51 -10.55
C ALA A 66 -8.65 -7.76 -9.40
N VAL A 67 -9.33 -7.49 -8.29
CA VAL A 67 -8.77 -6.89 -7.09
C VAL A 67 -8.46 -8.02 -6.09
N GLU A 68 -7.20 -8.18 -5.75
CA GLU A 68 -6.79 -9.14 -4.73
C GLU A 68 -7.15 -8.62 -3.34
N CYS A 69 -7.80 -9.42 -2.53
CA CYS A 69 -8.28 -9.01 -1.21
C CYS A 69 -7.55 -9.76 -0.10
N PHE A 70 -7.10 -9.02 0.91
CA PHE A 70 -6.55 -9.58 2.14
C PHE A 70 -7.25 -8.98 3.36
N PRO A 71 -7.24 -9.65 4.51
CA PRO A 71 -7.67 -9.06 5.77
C PRO A 71 -6.86 -7.79 6.10
N ILE A 72 -7.45 -6.88 6.88
CA ILE A 72 -6.69 -5.75 7.43
C ILE A 72 -5.76 -6.30 8.52
N PRO A 73 -4.43 -6.08 8.46
CA PRO A 73 -3.54 -6.54 9.53
C PRO A 73 -3.91 -5.87 10.86
N PRO A 74 -3.93 -6.62 11.98
CA PRO A 74 -4.27 -6.07 13.27
C PRO A 74 -3.20 -5.08 13.75
N LEU A 75 -3.63 -3.91 14.23
CA LEU A 75 -2.70 -2.92 14.80
C LEU A 75 -2.12 -3.33 16.15
N ALA A 76 -2.77 -4.28 16.85
CA ALA A 76 -2.41 -4.72 18.20
C ALA A 76 -2.30 -3.54 19.21
N LEU A 77 -3.26 -2.61 19.14
CA LEU A 77 -3.36 -1.48 20.05
C LEU A 77 -3.97 -1.89 21.40
N PRO A 78 -3.71 -1.13 22.49
CA PRO A 78 -4.36 -1.34 23.76
C PRO A 78 -5.89 -1.34 23.65
N GLU A 79 -6.57 -2.14 24.49
CA GLU A 79 -8.02 -2.21 24.52
C GLU A 79 -8.64 -0.81 24.77
N GLY A 80 -9.72 -0.49 24.08
CA GLY A 80 -10.39 0.81 24.17
C GLY A 80 -9.70 1.95 23.41
N SER A 81 -8.66 1.65 22.63
CA SER A 81 -8.02 2.66 21.76
C SER A 81 -9.02 3.20 20.73
N PRO A 82 -9.09 4.54 20.53
CA PRO A 82 -10.04 5.11 19.59
C PRO A 82 -9.68 4.75 18.14
N GLU A 83 -10.68 4.35 17.35
CA GLU A 83 -10.54 4.26 15.91
C GLU A 83 -10.38 5.67 15.31
N ARG A 84 -9.20 6.00 14.82
CA ARG A 84 -8.89 7.30 14.19
C ARG A 84 -8.23 7.16 12.83
N GLY A 85 -8.57 6.14 12.08
CA GLY A 85 -7.91 5.88 10.80
C GLY A 85 -6.49 5.31 10.93
N TRP A 86 -6.10 4.89 12.15
CA TRP A 86 -4.82 4.21 12.42
C TRP A 86 -4.63 2.95 11.59
N ASN A 87 -5.73 2.33 11.12
CA ASN A 87 -5.67 1.14 10.27
C ASN A 87 -4.74 1.31 9.06
N LYS A 88 -4.61 2.52 8.52
CA LYS A 88 -3.68 2.78 7.41
C LYS A 88 -2.22 2.45 7.75
N LEU A 89 -1.82 2.58 9.02
CA LEU A 89 -0.47 2.26 9.44
C LEU A 89 -0.15 0.77 9.28
N SER A 90 -1.16 -0.12 9.33
CA SER A 90 -0.95 -1.54 9.09
C SER A 90 -0.42 -1.87 7.69
N THR A 91 -0.49 -0.93 6.75
CA THR A 91 0.15 -1.08 5.42
C THR A 91 1.67 -1.13 5.51
N PHE A 92 2.26 -0.66 6.61
CA PHE A 92 3.70 -0.68 6.87
C PHE A 92 4.16 -1.91 7.67
N GLU A 93 3.32 -2.95 7.80
CA GLU A 93 3.80 -4.22 8.34
C GLU A 93 5.00 -4.70 7.51
N PRO A 94 6.08 -5.18 8.17
CA PRO A 94 7.31 -5.61 7.48
C PRO A 94 7.06 -6.69 6.42
N ASP A 95 6.11 -7.58 6.70
CA ASP A 95 5.61 -8.59 5.78
C ASP A 95 4.11 -8.39 5.56
N LEU A 96 3.78 -7.55 4.58
CA LEU A 96 2.40 -7.35 4.17
C LEU A 96 1.99 -8.43 3.15
N TYR A 97 1.62 -9.62 3.64
CA TYR A 97 1.15 -10.75 2.81
C TYR A 97 2.13 -11.18 1.70
N GLY A 98 3.43 -11.06 1.93
CA GLY A 98 4.46 -11.39 0.94
C GLY A 98 4.49 -10.44 -0.27
N LEU A 99 3.75 -9.33 -0.24
CA LEU A 99 3.75 -8.33 -1.30
C LEU A 99 5.11 -7.62 -1.35
N GLN A 100 5.60 -7.36 -2.58
CA GLN A 100 6.90 -6.73 -2.81
C GLN A 100 6.80 -5.65 -3.88
N GLY A 101 7.71 -4.69 -3.85
CA GLY A 101 7.78 -3.59 -4.80
C GLY A 101 7.24 -2.27 -4.27
N ASN A 102 6.72 -1.42 -5.14
CA ASN A 102 6.21 -0.11 -4.80
C ASN A 102 4.68 -0.15 -4.62
N ALA A 103 4.18 0.25 -3.46
CA ALA A 103 2.75 0.34 -3.17
C ALA A 103 2.28 1.79 -3.18
N LEU A 104 1.37 2.14 -4.08
CA LEU A 104 0.63 3.39 -4.09
C LEU A 104 -0.68 3.20 -3.31
N PHE A 105 -0.76 3.78 -2.12
CA PHE A 105 -1.99 3.79 -1.33
C PHE A 105 -2.92 4.91 -1.79
N LEU A 106 -4.19 4.57 -1.98
CA LEU A 106 -5.26 5.49 -2.35
C LEU A 106 -6.47 5.30 -1.41
N ASP A 107 -6.97 6.39 -0.85
CA ASP A 107 -8.28 6.36 -0.17
C ASP A 107 -9.39 6.04 -1.17
N LEU A 108 -10.47 5.43 -0.69
CA LEU A 108 -11.58 4.98 -1.55
C LEU A 108 -12.39 6.14 -2.18
N ASP A 109 -12.29 7.33 -1.59
CA ASP A 109 -13.00 8.54 -2.03
C ASP A 109 -12.11 9.49 -2.87
N VAL A 110 -10.91 9.05 -3.25
CA VAL A 110 -10.05 9.76 -4.19
C VAL A 110 -10.66 9.70 -5.59
N VAL A 111 -10.59 10.83 -6.32
CA VAL A 111 -10.95 10.90 -7.74
C VAL A 111 -9.69 11.11 -8.56
N ILE A 112 -9.42 10.18 -9.49
CA ILE A 112 -8.27 10.24 -10.38
C ILE A 112 -8.74 10.92 -11.68
N VAL A 113 -8.11 12.03 -12.04
CA VAL A 113 -8.50 12.86 -13.19
C VAL A 113 -7.45 12.91 -14.31
N ASP A 114 -6.23 12.41 -14.03
CA ASP A 114 -5.11 12.41 -14.97
C ASP A 114 -4.20 11.21 -14.71
N ASN A 115 -3.16 11.04 -15.54
CA ASN A 115 -2.20 9.96 -15.47
C ASN A 115 -1.48 9.93 -14.11
N ILE A 116 -1.35 8.73 -13.53
CA ILE A 116 -0.73 8.49 -12.21
C ILE A 116 0.60 7.76 -12.27
N ASP A 117 1.16 7.52 -13.45
CA ASP A 117 2.42 6.76 -13.62
C ASP A 117 3.60 7.39 -12.88
N SER A 118 3.57 8.72 -12.72
CA SER A 118 4.61 9.46 -11.98
C SER A 118 4.79 8.99 -10.54
N PHE A 119 3.76 8.48 -9.89
CA PHE A 119 3.89 7.91 -8.55
C PHE A 119 4.80 6.68 -8.53
N PHE A 120 4.83 5.89 -9.61
CA PHE A 120 5.65 4.69 -9.70
C PHE A 120 7.05 4.97 -10.24
N THR A 121 7.22 6.02 -11.04
CA THR A 121 8.51 6.36 -11.69
C THR A 121 9.38 7.33 -10.88
N HIS A 122 8.80 8.06 -9.92
CA HIS A 122 9.56 8.97 -9.05
C HIS A 122 10.48 8.18 -8.10
N SER A 123 11.70 8.66 -7.93
CA SER A 123 12.67 8.09 -6.98
C SER A 123 12.27 8.34 -5.52
N GLY A 124 12.80 7.52 -4.60
CA GLY A 124 12.60 7.61 -3.16
C GLY A 124 11.78 6.43 -2.61
N ASP A 125 11.97 6.08 -1.34
CA ASP A 125 11.28 4.96 -0.71
C ASP A 125 9.90 5.35 -0.15
N PHE A 126 9.66 6.65 0.04
CA PHE A 126 8.39 7.19 0.51
C PHE A 126 8.06 8.50 -0.19
N LEU A 127 6.88 8.60 -0.75
CA LEU A 127 6.30 9.80 -1.35
C LEU A 127 4.90 10.02 -0.78
N ILE A 128 4.55 11.25 -0.49
CA ILE A 128 3.22 11.62 -0.02
C ILE A 128 2.80 12.92 -0.67
N ILE A 129 1.54 13.04 -1.05
CA ILE A 129 1.04 14.32 -1.57
C ILE A 129 1.06 15.38 -0.48
N HIS A 130 1.34 16.62 -0.88
CA HIS A 130 1.30 17.76 0.03
C HIS A 130 -0.11 17.99 0.58
N ASP A 131 -0.22 18.35 1.86
CA ASP A 131 -1.51 18.75 2.44
C ASP A 131 -1.89 20.16 1.96
N TRP A 132 -2.67 20.23 0.91
CA TRP A 132 -3.16 21.48 0.30
C TRP A 132 -4.05 22.33 1.23
N LYS A 133 -4.59 21.75 2.31
CA LYS A 133 -5.35 22.49 3.34
C LYS A 133 -4.43 23.33 4.22
N ARG A 134 -3.13 23.02 4.23
CA ARG A 134 -2.12 23.72 5.01
C ARG A 134 -0.91 24.07 4.14
N PRO A 135 -1.09 24.90 3.09
CA PRO A 135 -0.03 25.15 2.10
C PRO A 135 1.23 25.83 2.69
N TRP A 136 1.11 26.41 3.90
CA TRP A 136 2.22 27.04 4.62
C TRP A 136 3.02 26.05 5.49
N ARG A 137 2.62 24.78 5.57
CA ARG A 137 3.32 23.75 6.33
C ARG A 137 3.80 22.64 5.40
N ILE A 138 4.99 22.11 5.68
CA ILE A 138 5.48 20.88 5.04
C ILE A 138 4.80 19.71 5.74
N THR A 139 3.56 19.40 5.35
CA THR A 139 2.77 18.28 5.87
C THR A 139 2.22 17.46 4.73
N GLY A 140 2.18 16.14 4.91
CA GLY A 140 1.60 15.22 3.95
C GLY A 140 0.10 14.99 4.18
N ASN A 141 -0.61 14.66 3.10
CA ASN A 141 -1.99 14.19 3.16
C ASN A 141 -2.02 12.68 2.88
N SER A 142 -2.45 11.91 3.86
CA SER A 142 -2.44 10.43 3.80
C SER A 142 -3.52 9.81 2.91
N SER A 143 -4.26 10.61 2.13
CA SER A 143 -5.19 10.08 1.15
C SER A 143 -4.49 9.46 -0.05
N VAL A 144 -3.24 9.92 -0.34
CA VAL A 144 -2.39 9.39 -1.41
C VAL A 144 -0.94 9.38 -0.95
N TYR A 145 -0.34 8.20 -0.89
CA TYR A 145 1.09 8.04 -0.63
C TYR A 145 1.63 6.78 -1.31
N ARG A 146 2.88 6.82 -1.70
CA ARG A 146 3.59 5.68 -2.25
C ARG A 146 4.77 5.33 -1.36
N PHE A 147 4.98 4.05 -1.14
CA PHE A 147 6.10 3.55 -0.34
C PHE A 147 6.62 2.24 -0.91
N LYS A 148 7.90 1.95 -0.63
CA LYS A 148 8.47 0.65 -0.93
C LYS A 148 8.08 -0.32 0.18
N LEU A 149 7.44 -1.43 -0.17
CA LEU A 149 7.05 -2.48 0.77
C LEU A 149 8.26 -3.05 1.49
N GLY A 150 8.14 -3.22 2.81
CA GLY A 150 9.23 -3.70 3.66
C GLY A 150 10.37 -2.71 3.94
N ALA A 151 10.36 -1.50 3.36
CA ALA A 151 11.45 -0.53 3.57
C ALA A 151 11.49 0.09 4.98
N PHE A 152 10.40 -0.01 5.73
CA PHE A 152 10.26 0.62 7.05
C PHE A 152 10.00 -0.39 8.18
N PRO A 153 10.87 -1.40 8.40
CA PRO A 153 10.57 -2.51 9.32
C PRO A 153 10.45 -2.07 10.79
N GLY A 154 11.06 -0.95 11.16
CA GLY A 154 10.97 -0.39 12.51
C GLY A 154 9.72 0.45 12.78
N LEU A 155 8.92 0.82 11.75
CA LEU A 155 7.82 1.76 11.92
C LEU A 155 6.71 1.19 12.81
N MET A 156 6.24 -0.02 12.52
CA MET A 156 5.15 -0.63 13.28
C MET A 156 5.54 -1.01 14.72
N PRO A 157 6.73 -1.59 14.98
CA PRO A 157 7.22 -1.75 16.34
C PRO A 157 7.27 -0.44 17.12
N TYR A 158 7.86 0.62 16.54
CA TYR A 158 7.93 1.93 17.17
C TYR A 158 6.54 2.51 17.47
N PHE A 159 5.61 2.44 16.51
CA PHE A 159 4.25 2.91 16.69
C PHE A 159 3.53 2.21 17.86
N ARG A 160 3.67 0.89 17.97
CA ARG A 160 3.05 0.11 19.05
C ARG A 160 3.63 0.44 20.42
N GLU A 161 4.95 0.62 20.49
CA GLU A 161 5.65 0.97 21.73
C GLU A 161 5.30 2.38 22.22
N HIS A 162 5.16 3.34 21.30
CA HIS A 162 4.94 4.77 21.62
C HIS A 162 3.52 5.24 21.34
N PHE A 163 2.55 4.33 21.25
CA PHE A 163 1.17 4.67 20.86
C PHE A 163 0.56 5.76 21.73
N ASP A 164 0.75 5.71 23.05
CA ASP A 164 0.18 6.68 23.98
C ASP A 164 0.75 8.10 23.80
N GLU A 165 1.98 8.22 23.34
CA GLU A 165 2.62 9.51 23.01
C GLU A 165 2.14 10.04 21.65
N ILE A 166 2.01 9.15 20.66
CA ILE A 166 1.66 9.49 19.26
C ILE A 166 0.19 9.91 19.15
N ARG A 167 -0.70 9.35 19.96
CA ARG A 167 -2.14 9.63 19.90
C ARG A 167 -2.56 10.98 20.50
N GLN A 168 -1.71 11.66 21.25
CA GLN A 168 -1.95 12.97 21.85
C GLN A 168 -2.01 14.07 20.80
#